data_47219b77e2ee4eba65ec25ae111691ea
#
_entry.id   47219b77e2ee4eba65ec25ae111691ea
#
_cell.length_a   1.000
_cell.length_b   1.000
_cell.length_c   1.000
_cell.angle_alpha   90.00
_cell.angle_beta   90.00
_cell.angle_gamma   90.00
#
_symmetry.space_group_name_H-M   'P 1'
#
loop_
_entity.id
_entity.type
_entity.pdbx_description
1 polymer ?
#
loop_
_entity_poly.entity_id
_entity_poly.type
_entity_poly.pdbx_seq_one_letter_code
_entity_poly.pdbx_strand_id
1 'polypeptide(L)' 'MIKETKIRLTGFEMLEKQVNKSGNSGRVYLPVEWIGKRVKVILLEP' A
#
# COMPACT_ATOMS: atom_id res chain seq x y z
N MET A 1 21.67 4.69 -4.88
CA MET A 1 21.04 4.35 -6.17
C MET A 1 19.72 3.65 -5.92
N ILE A 2 18.67 4.11 -6.61
CA ILE A 2 17.33 3.55 -6.48
C ILE A 2 17.14 2.52 -7.57
N LYS A 3 16.62 1.36 -7.18
CA LYS A 3 16.45 0.25 -8.10
C LYS A 3 14.96 -0.08 -8.21
N GLU A 4 14.44 -0.07 -9.43
CA GLU A 4 13.08 -0.50 -9.69
C GLU A 4 12.97 -2.00 -9.68
N THR A 5 11.86 -2.50 -9.19
CA THR A 5 11.53 -3.92 -9.19
C THR A 5 10.18 -4.11 -9.85
N LYS A 6 10.12 -5.03 -10.81
CA LYS A 6 8.84 -5.39 -11.40
C LYS A 6 8.12 -6.34 -10.45
N ILE A 7 6.89 -5.97 -10.09
CA ILE A 7 6.08 -6.71 -9.13
C ILE A 7 4.84 -7.21 -9.85
N ARG A 8 4.57 -8.50 -9.70
CA ARG A 8 3.38 -9.12 -10.29
C ARG A 8 2.53 -9.70 -9.18
N LEU A 9 1.26 -9.29 -9.15
CA LEU A 9 0.32 -9.67 -8.10
C LEU A 9 -0.99 -10.12 -8.72
N THR A 10 -1.67 -11.02 -8.02
CA THR A 10 -3.06 -11.37 -8.30
C THR A 10 -3.88 -10.99 -7.08
N GLY A 11 -4.96 -10.27 -7.27
CA GLY A 11 -5.79 -9.80 -6.17
C GLY A 11 -7.22 -9.58 -6.60
N PHE A 12 -8.04 -9.14 -5.67
CA PHE A 12 -9.46 -8.86 -5.91
C PHE A 12 -9.71 -7.39 -6.20
N GLU A 13 -8.97 -6.50 -5.54
CA GLU A 13 -9.10 -5.06 -5.72
C GLU A 13 -7.76 -4.39 -5.54
N MET A 14 -7.61 -3.22 -6.14
CA MET A 14 -6.42 -2.42 -5.97
C MET A 14 -6.82 -0.96 -5.78
N LEU A 15 -6.19 -0.30 -4.82
CA LEU A 15 -6.35 1.12 -4.58
C LEU A 15 -4.98 1.77 -4.63
N GLU A 16 -4.96 3.03 -5.07
CA GLU A 16 -3.77 3.85 -4.95
C GLU A 16 -4.06 4.96 -3.95
N LYS A 17 -3.24 5.09 -2.93
CA LYS A 17 -3.41 6.05 -1.86
C LYS A 17 -2.08 6.72 -1.55
N GLN A 18 -2.16 7.92 -1.01
CA GLN A 18 -0.98 8.60 -0.48
C GLN A 18 -0.89 8.31 1.01
N VAL A 19 0.32 7.95 1.46
CA VAL A 19 0.57 7.70 2.89
C VAL A 19 0.76 9.03 3.58
N ASN A 20 0.04 9.25 4.67
CA ASN A 20 0.14 10.46 5.47
C ASN A 20 0.87 10.18 6.77
N LYS A 21 1.47 11.22 7.34
CA LYS A 21 2.21 11.11 8.60
C LYS A 21 1.26 10.84 9.76
N SER A 22 1.66 9.94 10.64
CA SER A 22 0.95 9.67 11.89
C SER A 22 2.00 9.39 12.98
N GLY A 23 2.33 10.41 13.77
CA GLY A 23 3.42 10.27 14.74
C GLY A 23 4.74 9.99 14.04
N ASN A 24 5.38 8.89 14.37
CA ASN A 24 6.63 8.44 13.75
C ASN A 24 6.42 7.41 12.64
N SER A 25 5.19 7.27 12.17
CA SER A 25 4.90 6.30 11.12
C SER A 25 4.05 6.91 10.02
N GLY A 26 3.81 6.14 8.97
CA GLY A 26 2.88 6.50 7.91
C GLY A 26 1.55 5.82 8.11
N ARG A 27 0.48 6.44 7.62
CA ARG A 27 -0.87 5.92 7.75
C ARG A 27 -1.62 6.04 6.43
N VAL A 28 -2.43 5.03 6.13
CA VAL A 28 -3.35 5.04 5.01
C VAL A 28 -4.68 4.43 5.47
N TYR A 29 -5.78 5.02 5.04
CA TYR A 29 -7.11 4.49 5.31
C TYR A 29 -7.57 3.63 4.16
N LEU A 30 -8.14 2.49 4.49
CA LEU A 30 -8.64 1.52 3.52
C LEU A 30 -10.13 1.29 3.76
N PRO A 31 -10.86 0.72 2.77
CA PRO A 31 -12.28 0.45 2.94
C PRO A 31 -12.55 -0.41 4.17
N VAL A 32 -13.66 -0.13 4.83
CA VAL A 32 -14.02 -0.84 6.06
C VAL A 32 -14.20 -2.35 5.81
N GLU A 33 -14.62 -2.71 4.59
CA GLU A 33 -14.81 -4.12 4.21
C GLU A 33 -13.50 -4.91 4.19
N TRP A 34 -12.36 -4.21 4.20
CA TRP A 34 -11.06 -4.86 4.17
C TRP A 34 -10.54 -5.21 5.56
N ILE A 35 -11.27 -4.83 6.61
CA ILE A 35 -10.85 -5.15 7.98
C ILE A 35 -10.72 -6.66 8.14
N GLY A 36 -9.57 -7.09 8.67
CA GLY A 36 -9.27 -8.51 8.84
C GLY A 36 -8.76 -9.21 7.61
N LYS A 37 -8.73 -8.52 6.46
CA LYS A 37 -8.21 -9.08 5.22
C LYS A 37 -6.71 -8.83 5.10
N ARG A 38 -6.03 -9.69 4.39
CA ARG A 38 -4.60 -9.52 4.11
C ARG A 38 -4.43 -8.71 2.84
N VAL A 39 -3.45 -7.81 2.88
CA VAL A 39 -3.10 -6.98 1.74
C VAL A 39 -1.59 -7.05 1.50
N LYS A 40 -1.17 -6.67 0.31
CA LYS A 40 0.22 -6.38 0.01
C LYS A 40 0.39 -4.88 -0.06
N VAL A 41 1.54 -4.39 0.36
CA VAL A 41 1.85 -2.96 0.30
C VAL A 41 3.03 -2.76 -0.61
N ILE A 42 2.89 -1.89 -1.60
CA ILE A 42 3.91 -1.63 -2.61
C ILE A 42 4.22 -0.13 -2.62
N LEU A 43 5.50 0.20 -2.52
CA LEU A 43 5.95 1.57 -2.67
C LEU A 43 6.11 1.87 -4.15
N LEU A 44 5.41 2.91 -4.64
CA LEU A 44 5.44 3.28 -6.06
C LEU A 44 6.48 4.33 -6.38
N GLU A 45 6.94 5.06 -5.37
CA GLU A 45 7.92 6.15 -5.54
C GLU A 45 9.11 5.90 -4.62
N PRO A 46 10.31 6.33 -5.03
CA PRO A 46 11.48 6.21 -4.17
C PRO A 46 11.43 7.13 -2.95
#